data_905fb0064ba8a3957b66450f06229bad
#
_entry.id   905fb0064ba8a3957b66450f06229bad
#
_cell.length_a   1.000
_cell.length_b   1.000
_cell.length_c   1.000
_cell.angle_alpha   90.00
_cell.angle_beta   90.00
_cell.angle_gamma   90.00
#
_symmetry.space_group_name_H-M   'P 1'
#
loop_
_entity.id
_entity.type
_entity.pdbx_description
1 polymer ?
#
loop_
_entity_poly.entity_id
_entity_poly.type
_entity_poly.pdbx_seq_one_letter_code
_entity_poly.pdbx_strand_id
1 'polypeptide(L)'
;MRPVRRRPPFVADERTQLVGWLDLQRAVVHLKCEGLSDADAHRSALPGSPRMTMAGAVSHLRWVEHCWFEVVFLGRPAVGPWFGNDAGTIVPGQPLERLLADYGRQCALSNEITAAHSLDDVGKHQGFRAAAATLRWILIHMVEETARHAGHMDAIRGLLDQEKGCN
;
A
#
# COMPACT_ATOMS: atom_id res chain seq x y z
N MET A 1 -4.35 12.80 9.16
CA MET A 1 -4.93 12.07 10.31
C MET A 1 -4.38 10.65 10.27
N ARG A 2 -3.85 10.11 11.39
CA ARG A 2 -3.31 8.73 11.41
C ARG A 2 -4.45 7.73 11.26
N PRO A 3 -4.32 6.69 10.41
CA PRO A 3 -5.33 5.65 10.30
C PRO A 3 -5.43 4.85 11.61
N VAL A 4 -6.66 4.56 12.02
CA VAL A 4 -6.92 3.81 13.26
C VAL A 4 -6.83 2.31 12.96
N ARG A 5 -5.95 1.59 13.68
CA ARG A 5 -5.84 0.13 13.59
C ARG A 5 -7.05 -0.54 14.24
N ARG A 6 -8.09 -0.77 13.46
CA ARG A 6 -9.32 -1.43 13.91
C ARG A 6 -9.64 -2.61 13.00
N ARG A 7 -9.86 -3.80 13.59
CA ARG A 7 -10.38 -4.95 12.85
C ARG A 7 -11.85 -4.71 12.47
N PRO A 8 -12.29 -5.17 11.30
CA PRO A 8 -13.71 -5.17 10.98
C PRO A 8 -14.49 -6.01 12.01
N PRO A 9 -15.79 -5.78 12.19
CA PRO A 9 -16.64 -6.63 13.03
C PRO A 9 -16.59 -8.09 12.57
N PHE A 10 -16.72 -9.05 13.52
CA PHE A 10 -16.73 -10.48 13.17
C PHE A 10 -17.93 -10.85 12.27
N VAL A 11 -19.04 -10.12 12.42
CA VAL A 11 -20.24 -10.28 11.61
C VAL A 11 -20.55 -8.93 10.97
N ALA A 12 -20.47 -8.86 9.65
CA ALA A 12 -20.77 -7.68 8.85
C ALA A 12 -21.03 -8.10 7.40
N ASP A 13 -21.60 -7.20 6.60
CA ASP A 13 -21.70 -7.42 5.15
C ASP A 13 -20.32 -7.50 4.48
N GLU A 14 -20.28 -8.06 3.28
CA GLU A 14 -19.05 -8.31 2.54
C GLU A 14 -18.22 -7.04 2.34
N ARG A 15 -18.85 -5.93 1.96
CA ARG A 15 -18.15 -4.65 1.74
C ARG A 15 -17.46 -4.16 3.01
N THR A 16 -18.19 -4.17 4.13
CA THR A 16 -17.63 -3.79 5.44
C THR A 16 -16.44 -4.66 5.82
N GLN A 17 -16.50 -5.96 5.53
CA GLN A 17 -15.39 -6.88 5.77
C GLN A 17 -14.17 -6.53 4.90
N LEU A 18 -14.35 -6.42 3.57
CA LEU A 18 -13.26 -6.19 2.63
C LEU A 18 -12.56 -4.85 2.88
N VAL A 19 -13.33 -3.78 3.00
CA VAL A 19 -12.79 -2.43 3.27
C VAL A 19 -12.12 -2.39 4.63
N GLY A 20 -12.74 -2.96 5.66
CA GLY A 20 -12.19 -2.97 7.01
C GLY A 20 -10.87 -3.75 7.13
N TRP A 21 -10.72 -4.87 6.40
CA TRP A 21 -9.45 -5.60 6.35
C TRP A 21 -8.37 -4.83 5.60
N LEU A 22 -8.72 -4.17 4.48
CA LEU A 22 -7.77 -3.33 3.74
C LEU A 22 -7.30 -2.14 4.58
N ASP A 23 -8.22 -1.43 5.23
CA ASP A 23 -7.89 -0.29 6.09
C ASP A 23 -7.04 -0.70 7.31
N LEU A 24 -7.26 -1.90 7.85
CA LEU A 24 -6.40 -2.46 8.89
C LEU A 24 -4.96 -2.63 8.39
N GLN A 25 -4.77 -3.21 7.19
CA GLN A 25 -3.42 -3.40 6.63
C GLN A 25 -2.73 -2.06 6.35
N ARG A 26 -3.45 -1.08 5.82
CA ARG A 26 -2.95 0.29 5.62
C ARG A 26 -2.51 0.93 6.94
N ALA A 27 -3.29 0.74 8.01
CA ALA A 27 -2.92 1.24 9.34
C ALA A 27 -1.67 0.53 9.89
N VAL A 28 -1.46 -0.75 9.59
CA VAL A 28 -0.25 -1.49 9.95
C VAL A 28 0.97 -0.89 9.23
N VAL A 29 0.88 -0.55 7.95
CA VAL A 29 1.97 0.13 7.22
C VAL A 29 2.41 1.41 7.93
N HIS A 30 1.46 2.27 8.31
CA HIS A 30 1.76 3.49 9.07
C HIS A 30 2.43 3.19 10.41
N LEU A 31 1.92 2.20 11.16
CA LEU A 31 2.48 1.78 12.45
C LEU A 31 3.94 1.35 12.33
N LYS A 32 4.29 0.58 11.28
CA LYS A 32 5.67 0.11 11.06
C LYS A 32 6.66 1.24 10.76
N CYS A 33 6.17 2.39 10.32
CA CYS A 33 6.97 3.58 10.06
C CYS A 33 7.11 4.51 11.29
N GLU A 34 6.39 4.26 12.38
CA GLU A 34 6.42 5.13 13.56
C GLU A 34 7.81 5.20 14.19
N GLY A 35 8.26 6.45 14.47
CA GLY A 35 9.54 6.70 15.12
C GLY A 35 10.79 6.45 14.26
N LEU A 36 10.63 6.10 12.97
CA LEU A 36 11.78 6.01 12.07
C LEU A 36 12.26 7.41 11.66
N SER A 37 13.58 7.57 11.63
CA SER A 37 14.21 8.70 10.95
C SER A 37 14.16 8.52 9.43
N ASP A 38 14.30 9.61 8.67
CA ASP A 38 14.41 9.53 7.21
C ASP A 38 15.61 8.66 6.79
N ALA A 39 16.74 8.76 7.49
CA ALA A 39 17.91 7.94 7.22
C ALA A 39 17.61 6.44 7.37
N ASP A 40 16.95 6.04 8.46
CA ASP A 40 16.56 4.62 8.65
C ASP A 40 15.51 4.18 7.64
N ALA A 41 14.54 5.03 7.30
CA ALA A 41 13.50 4.69 6.33
C ALA A 41 14.07 4.41 4.93
N HIS A 42 15.16 5.05 4.56
CA HIS A 42 15.85 4.85 3.28
C HIS A 42 16.96 3.81 3.33
N ARG A 43 17.31 3.29 4.53
CA ARG A 43 18.38 2.32 4.69
C ARG A 43 17.99 0.95 4.12
N SER A 44 18.91 0.38 3.35
CA SER A 44 18.82 -1.00 2.86
C SER A 44 19.23 -1.96 3.97
N ALA A 45 18.28 -2.60 4.62
CA ALA A 45 18.53 -3.54 5.71
C ALA A 45 18.54 -5.01 5.26
N LEU A 46 17.98 -5.33 4.08
CA LEU A 46 17.91 -6.70 3.56
C LEU A 46 19.02 -6.96 2.55
N PRO A 47 20.04 -7.80 2.86
CA PRO A 47 21.20 -8.04 1.98
C PRO A 47 20.83 -8.53 0.57
N GLY A 48 19.80 -9.37 0.47
CA GLY A 48 19.33 -9.92 -0.81
C GLY A 48 18.37 -9.01 -1.59
N SER A 49 17.96 -7.88 -1.02
CA SER A 49 16.94 -7.00 -1.61
C SER A 49 17.24 -5.53 -1.31
N PRO A 50 18.32 -4.96 -1.87
CA PRO A 50 18.80 -3.62 -1.50
C PRO A 50 17.82 -2.48 -1.83
N ARG A 51 16.87 -2.70 -2.72
CA ARG A 51 15.82 -1.71 -3.03
C ARG A 51 14.63 -1.76 -2.08
N MET A 52 14.51 -2.82 -1.29
CA MET A 52 13.41 -3.00 -0.33
C MET A 52 13.73 -2.24 0.96
N THR A 53 13.33 -0.97 0.99
CA THR A 53 13.43 -0.06 2.15
C THR A 53 12.04 0.26 2.69
N MET A 54 11.95 0.81 3.91
CA MET A 54 10.67 1.25 4.47
C MET A 54 10.03 2.34 3.60
N ALA A 55 10.80 3.34 3.19
CA ALA A 55 10.35 4.41 2.29
C ALA A 55 9.91 3.87 0.91
N GLY A 56 10.68 2.93 0.36
CA GLY A 56 10.35 2.27 -0.89
C GLY A 56 9.05 1.48 -0.83
N ALA A 57 8.82 0.75 0.27
CA ALA A 57 7.59 -0.02 0.47
C ALA A 57 6.35 0.89 0.55
N VAL A 58 6.43 2.01 1.29
CA VAL A 58 5.34 3.01 1.37
C VAL A 58 5.04 3.60 -0.01
N SER A 59 6.07 4.00 -0.76
CA SER A 59 5.91 4.54 -2.12
C SER A 59 5.31 3.50 -3.06
N HIS A 60 5.81 2.26 -3.01
CA HIS A 60 5.26 1.17 -3.82
C HIS A 60 3.77 0.97 -3.57
N LEU A 61 3.35 0.84 -2.32
CA LEU A 61 1.95 0.65 -1.95
C LEU A 61 1.06 1.81 -2.42
N ARG A 62 1.54 3.06 -2.34
CA ARG A 62 0.83 4.22 -2.88
C ARG A 62 0.57 4.06 -4.39
N TRP A 63 1.59 3.62 -5.15
CA TRP A 63 1.46 3.45 -6.59
C TRP A 63 0.61 2.23 -6.97
N VAL A 64 0.66 1.15 -6.20
CA VAL A 64 -0.20 -0.02 -6.37
C VAL A 64 -1.67 0.36 -6.18
N GLU A 65 -2.00 1.13 -5.14
CA GLU A 65 -3.36 1.68 -4.93
C GLU A 65 -3.82 2.51 -6.14
N HIS A 66 -2.99 3.45 -6.59
CA HIS A 66 -3.28 4.25 -7.78
C HIS A 66 -3.54 3.38 -9.01
N CYS A 67 -2.66 2.44 -9.27
CA CYS A 67 -2.79 1.55 -10.43
C CYS A 67 -4.10 0.75 -10.41
N TRP A 68 -4.43 0.11 -9.29
CA TRP A 68 -5.62 -0.75 -9.24
C TRP A 68 -6.92 0.03 -9.26
N PHE A 69 -7.05 1.09 -8.46
CA PHE A 69 -8.31 1.81 -8.36
C PHE A 69 -8.52 2.83 -9.47
N GLU A 70 -7.51 3.60 -9.84
CA GLU A 70 -7.68 4.65 -10.83
C GLU A 70 -7.41 4.17 -12.27
N VAL A 71 -6.31 3.46 -12.49
CA VAL A 71 -5.93 3.07 -13.84
C VAL A 71 -6.71 1.82 -14.27
N VAL A 72 -6.63 0.72 -13.51
CA VAL A 72 -7.28 -0.55 -13.90
C VAL A 72 -8.79 -0.46 -13.76
N PHE A 73 -9.28 -0.03 -12.60
CA PHE A 73 -10.72 -0.03 -12.35
C PHE A 73 -11.46 1.11 -13.06
N LEU A 74 -11.02 2.37 -12.90
CA LEU A 74 -11.70 3.49 -13.55
C LEU A 74 -11.29 3.71 -15.01
N GLY A 75 -10.21 3.10 -15.50
CA GLY A 75 -9.69 3.31 -16.86
C GLY A 75 -9.03 4.67 -17.06
N ARG A 76 -8.56 5.32 -15.99
CA ARG A 76 -7.85 6.59 -16.06
C ARG A 76 -6.49 6.43 -16.75
N PRO A 77 -5.93 7.46 -17.39
CA PRO A 77 -4.58 7.42 -17.92
C PRO A 77 -3.56 7.08 -16.83
N ALA A 78 -2.60 6.20 -17.15
CA ALA A 78 -1.52 5.87 -16.23
C ALA A 78 -0.59 7.09 -16.06
N VAL A 79 -0.32 7.45 -14.82
CA VAL A 79 0.67 8.47 -14.45
C VAL A 79 1.63 7.88 -13.43
N GLY A 80 2.93 8.19 -13.55
CA GLY A 80 3.96 7.67 -12.66
C GLY A 80 4.40 6.25 -12.96
N PRO A 81 4.99 5.55 -11.97
CA PRO A 81 5.49 4.18 -12.13
C PRO A 81 4.37 3.20 -12.46
N TRP A 82 4.62 2.35 -13.45
CA TRP A 82 3.71 1.31 -13.90
C TRP A 82 4.06 -0.05 -13.30
N PHE A 83 3.10 -1.00 -13.29
CA PHE A 83 3.32 -2.37 -12.84
C PHE A 83 4.56 -3.03 -13.47
N GLY A 84 5.30 -3.77 -12.67
CA GLY A 84 6.41 -4.61 -13.12
C GLY A 84 7.75 -3.92 -13.23
N ASN A 85 7.84 -2.64 -12.92
CA ASN A 85 9.13 -2.00 -12.68
C ASN A 85 9.25 -1.53 -11.23
N ASP A 86 10.45 -1.59 -10.69
CA ASP A 86 10.74 -1.16 -9.32
C ASP A 86 10.77 0.38 -9.15
N ALA A 87 10.33 1.14 -10.16
CA ALA A 87 10.45 2.59 -10.14
C ALA A 87 9.65 3.23 -8.99
N GLY A 88 8.52 2.62 -8.58
CA GLY A 88 7.74 3.07 -7.43
C GLY A 88 8.46 2.89 -6.09
N THR A 89 9.48 2.03 -6.02
CA THR A 89 10.27 1.79 -4.80
C THR A 89 11.49 2.70 -4.68
N ILE A 90 11.82 3.43 -5.74
CA ILE A 90 12.98 4.32 -5.77
C ILE A 90 12.51 5.74 -5.44
N VAL A 91 12.78 6.18 -4.22
CA VAL A 91 12.35 7.48 -3.68
C VAL A 91 13.51 8.24 -3.03
N PRO A 92 14.59 8.54 -3.77
CA PRO A 92 15.77 9.14 -3.17
C PRO A 92 15.44 10.48 -2.52
N GLY A 93 15.79 10.59 -1.21
CA GLY A 93 15.71 11.83 -0.46
C GLY A 93 14.30 12.36 -0.16
N GLN A 94 13.23 11.61 -0.44
CA GLN A 94 11.90 12.04 -0.06
C GLN A 94 11.64 11.76 1.43
N PRO A 95 11.22 12.77 2.24
CA PRO A 95 10.90 12.57 3.63
C PRO A 95 9.81 11.50 3.83
N LEU A 96 10.01 10.61 4.80
CA LEU A 96 9.05 9.53 5.13
C LEU A 96 7.66 10.08 5.43
N GLU A 97 7.59 11.21 6.15
CA GLU A 97 6.31 11.87 6.46
C GLU A 97 5.53 12.24 5.20
N ARG A 98 6.22 12.75 4.17
CA ARG A 98 5.60 13.08 2.88
C ARG A 98 5.09 11.83 2.16
N LEU A 99 5.88 10.76 2.13
CA LEU A 99 5.48 9.49 1.52
C LEU A 99 4.23 8.91 2.20
N LEU A 100 4.19 8.93 3.53
CA LEU A 100 3.03 8.50 4.31
C LEU A 100 1.80 9.38 4.07
N ALA A 101 1.97 10.70 3.95
CA ALA A 101 0.88 11.61 3.62
C ALA A 101 0.33 11.35 2.21
N ASP A 102 1.21 11.12 1.21
CA ASP A 102 0.83 10.80 -0.16
C ASP A 102 0.09 9.45 -0.22
N TYR A 103 0.58 8.43 0.48
CA TYR A 103 -0.10 7.14 0.62
C TYR A 103 -1.49 7.28 1.27
N GLY A 104 -1.59 8.02 2.36
CA GLY A 104 -2.87 8.26 3.04
C GLY A 104 -3.90 8.97 2.15
N ARG A 105 -3.47 9.94 1.32
CA ARG A 105 -4.36 10.58 0.34
C ARG A 105 -4.83 9.60 -0.73
N GLN A 106 -3.94 8.75 -1.21
CA GLN A 106 -4.30 7.72 -2.19
C GLN A 106 -5.28 6.70 -1.60
N CYS A 107 -5.07 6.24 -0.37
CA CYS A 107 -6.00 5.34 0.32
C CYS A 107 -7.39 5.96 0.48
N ALA A 108 -7.48 7.26 0.83
CA ALA A 108 -8.74 7.96 0.92
C ALA A 108 -9.48 7.99 -0.43
N LEU A 109 -8.78 8.30 -1.51
CA LEU A 109 -9.35 8.28 -2.88
C LEU A 109 -9.80 6.87 -3.28
N SER A 110 -9.02 5.83 -2.97
CA SER A 110 -9.41 4.44 -3.21
C SER A 110 -10.69 4.05 -2.45
N ASN A 111 -10.87 4.55 -1.23
CA ASN A 111 -12.09 4.33 -0.45
C ASN A 111 -13.30 5.08 -1.06
N GLU A 112 -13.11 6.30 -1.54
CA GLU A 112 -14.16 7.05 -2.27
C GLU A 112 -14.60 6.30 -3.53
N ILE A 113 -13.65 5.81 -4.33
CA ILE A 113 -13.93 4.98 -5.51
C ILE A 113 -14.70 3.73 -5.11
N THR A 114 -14.25 3.04 -4.06
CA THR A 114 -14.90 1.82 -3.56
C THR A 114 -16.34 2.09 -3.10
N ALA A 115 -16.59 3.22 -2.42
CA ALA A 115 -17.90 3.58 -1.94
C ALA A 115 -18.89 3.93 -3.07
N ALA A 116 -18.39 4.44 -4.19
CA ALA A 116 -19.20 4.91 -5.32
C ALA A 116 -19.61 3.80 -6.32
N HIS A 117 -19.08 2.55 -6.16
CA HIS A 117 -19.26 1.48 -7.15
C HIS A 117 -19.76 0.18 -6.52
N SER A 118 -20.39 -0.70 -7.31
CA SER A 118 -20.73 -2.06 -6.88
C SER A 118 -19.48 -2.92 -6.76
N LEU A 119 -19.48 -3.89 -5.84
CA LEU A 119 -18.42 -4.90 -5.77
C LEU A 119 -18.32 -5.76 -7.04
N ASP A 120 -19.42 -5.85 -7.79
CA ASP A 120 -19.51 -6.60 -9.05
C ASP A 120 -19.14 -5.77 -10.28
N ASP A 121 -18.94 -4.45 -10.13
CA ASP A 121 -18.48 -3.62 -11.25
C ASP A 121 -17.10 -4.07 -11.71
N VAL A 122 -16.93 -4.11 -13.03
CA VAL A 122 -15.71 -4.59 -13.71
C VAL A 122 -14.82 -3.40 -14.08
N GLY A 123 -13.51 -3.60 -14.00
CA GLY A 123 -12.51 -2.61 -14.40
C GLY A 123 -12.65 -2.19 -15.88
N LYS A 124 -12.22 -0.98 -16.19
CA LYS A 124 -12.43 -0.34 -17.50
C LYS A 124 -11.16 -0.18 -18.35
N HIS A 125 -9.98 -0.53 -17.80
CA HIS A 125 -8.72 -0.38 -18.53
C HIS A 125 -8.66 -1.32 -19.73
N GLN A 126 -8.41 -0.78 -20.92
CA GLN A 126 -8.24 -1.59 -22.13
C GLN A 126 -6.77 -1.99 -22.29
N GLY A 127 -6.51 -3.27 -22.50
CA GLY A 127 -5.17 -3.79 -22.78
C GLY A 127 -4.39 -4.33 -21.57
N PHE A 128 -4.95 -4.27 -20.37
CA PHE A 128 -4.38 -4.94 -19.19
C PHE A 128 -5.12 -6.24 -18.91
N ARG A 129 -4.40 -7.35 -18.74
CA ARG A 129 -5.00 -8.70 -18.58
C ARG A 129 -5.99 -8.78 -17.38
N ALA A 130 -5.74 -8.01 -16.32
CA ALA A 130 -6.61 -7.94 -15.14
C ALA A 130 -7.69 -6.85 -15.24
N ALA A 131 -7.88 -6.20 -16.39
CA ALA A 131 -8.94 -5.20 -16.57
C ALA A 131 -10.35 -5.79 -16.42
N ALA A 132 -10.51 -7.10 -16.59
CA ALA A 132 -11.75 -7.82 -16.30
C ALA A 132 -11.97 -8.14 -14.81
N ALA A 133 -11.09 -7.66 -13.92
CA ALA A 133 -11.25 -7.86 -12.49
C ALA A 133 -12.43 -7.05 -11.96
N THR A 134 -13.26 -7.68 -11.12
CA THR A 134 -14.29 -6.95 -10.38
C THR A 134 -13.67 -6.12 -9.25
N LEU A 135 -14.39 -5.11 -8.76
CA LEU A 135 -13.95 -4.35 -7.58
C LEU A 135 -13.73 -5.25 -6.36
N ARG A 136 -14.56 -6.28 -6.19
CA ARG A 136 -14.38 -7.32 -5.16
C ARG A 136 -13.01 -8.00 -5.27
N TRP A 137 -12.65 -8.44 -6.47
CA TRP A 137 -11.35 -9.07 -6.70
C TRP A 137 -10.19 -8.12 -6.40
N ILE A 138 -10.31 -6.84 -6.82
CA ILE A 138 -9.30 -5.81 -6.55
C ILE A 138 -9.13 -5.61 -5.04
N LEU A 139 -10.22 -5.52 -4.27
CA LEU A 139 -10.14 -5.36 -2.82
C LEU A 139 -9.45 -6.55 -2.14
N ILE A 140 -9.76 -7.79 -2.55
CA ILE A 140 -9.10 -9.00 -2.03
C ILE A 140 -7.60 -8.97 -2.35
N HIS A 141 -7.24 -8.65 -3.60
CA HIS A 141 -5.85 -8.51 -4.01
C HIS A 141 -5.13 -7.42 -3.22
N MET A 142 -5.75 -6.28 -3.00
CA MET A 142 -5.15 -5.18 -2.22
C MET A 142 -4.94 -5.53 -0.75
N VAL A 143 -5.83 -6.33 -0.14
CA VAL A 143 -5.61 -6.87 1.21
C VAL A 143 -4.38 -7.78 1.23
N GLU A 144 -4.26 -8.70 0.27
CA GLU A 144 -3.11 -9.62 0.13
C GLU A 144 -1.80 -8.85 -0.09
N GLU A 145 -1.78 -7.95 -1.06
CA GLU A 145 -0.62 -7.18 -1.46
C GLU A 145 -0.11 -6.29 -0.31
N THR A 146 -1.03 -5.56 0.34
CA THR A 146 -0.66 -4.69 1.47
C THR A 146 -0.18 -5.51 2.67
N ALA A 147 -0.81 -6.66 2.96
CA ALA A 147 -0.38 -7.55 4.04
C ALA A 147 1.01 -8.15 3.79
N ARG A 148 1.30 -8.56 2.54
CA ARG A 148 2.62 -9.07 2.13
C ARG A 148 3.70 -8.02 2.37
N HIS A 149 3.48 -6.80 1.91
CA HIS A 149 4.43 -5.71 2.10
C HIS A 149 4.56 -5.29 3.57
N ALA A 150 3.48 -5.31 4.35
CA ALA A 150 3.55 -5.09 5.79
C ALA A 150 4.43 -6.15 6.50
N GLY A 151 4.39 -7.42 6.05
CA GLY A 151 5.29 -8.48 6.54
C GLY A 151 6.76 -8.22 6.17
N HIS A 152 7.06 -7.73 4.96
CA HIS A 152 8.42 -7.31 4.60
C HIS A 152 8.89 -6.13 5.47
N MET A 153 8.01 -5.17 5.74
CA MET A 153 8.31 -4.04 6.64
C MET A 153 8.58 -4.49 8.08
N ASP A 154 7.92 -5.56 8.56
CA ASP A 154 8.23 -6.17 9.86
C ASP A 154 9.68 -6.66 9.93
N ALA A 155 10.12 -7.38 8.90
CA ALA A 155 11.49 -7.90 8.83
C ALA A 155 12.52 -6.76 8.78
N ILE A 156 12.28 -5.75 7.94
CA ILE A 156 13.15 -4.56 7.82
C ILE A 156 13.20 -3.85 9.18
N ARG A 157 12.05 -3.59 9.81
CA ARG A 157 11.97 -2.91 11.10
C ARG A 157 12.74 -3.65 12.18
N GLY A 158 12.60 -4.98 12.25
CA GLY A 158 13.34 -5.81 13.20
C GLY A 158 14.85 -5.67 13.06
N LEU A 159 15.37 -5.65 11.84
CA LEU A 159 16.80 -5.45 11.56
C LEU A 159 17.26 -4.03 11.97
N LEU A 160 16.49 -3.00 11.61
CA LEU A 160 16.81 -1.62 11.97
C LEU A 160 16.83 -1.37 13.48
N ASP A 161 15.91 -1.99 14.23
CA ASP A 161 15.83 -1.83 15.68
C ASP A 161 16.95 -2.62 16.39
N GLN A 162 17.36 -3.79 15.89
CA GLN A 162 18.48 -4.57 16.44
C GLN A 162 19.81 -3.83 16.33
N GLU A 163 20.09 -3.20 15.20
CA GLU A 163 21.33 -2.42 15.02
C GLU A 163 21.43 -1.24 15.98
N LYS A 164 20.29 -0.63 16.42
CA LYS A 164 20.28 0.44 17.42
C LYS A 164 20.51 -0.08 18.85
N GLY A 165 20.15 -1.34 19.12
CA GLY A 165 20.32 -1.98 20.44
C GLY A 165 21.72 -2.52 20.70
N CYS A 166 22.61 -2.53 19.70
CA CYS A 166 24.00 -3.02 19.83
C CYS A 166 25.03 -1.91 20.11
N ASN A 167 24.62 -0.69 20.44
CA ASN A 167 25.50 0.44 20.80
C ASN A 167 25.47 0.71 22.30
#